data_ef8b3710ad2a33509a1b44f5fc2c1431
#
_entry.id   ef8b3710ad2a33509a1b44f5fc2c1431
#
_cell.length_a   1.000
_cell.length_b   1.000
_cell.length_c   1.000
_cell.angle_alpha   90.00
_cell.angle_beta   90.00
_cell.angle_gamma   90.00
#
_symmetry.space_group_name_H-M   'P 1'
#
loop_
_entity.id
_entity.type
_entity.pdbx_description
1 polymer ?
#
loop_
_entity_poly.entity_id
_entity_poly.type
_entity_poly.pdbx_seq_one_letter_code
_entity_poly.pdbx_strand_id
1 'polypeptide(L)'
;SSAQGITMEDFAPEAVEIAQSFIAMDAPRHSQLRGITMDAFKPKNMRRLEGWIRGHARDLVGEMAHLGEGDFVELVSVKLPARIFGSFFGLPEGEIRDKATNAAQRLLGWTDPRIRGEQSELELFMGAVMDLHAVAAELIPERRANPGEDLLTWMVQAEFDGKKMTDDELKAFFVLLAVASNDTTRHASAHAIYTFSKFPDQKALLIEDIEGR
;
A
#
# COMPACT_ATOMS: atom_id res chain seq x y z
N SER A 1 -12.92 20.33 15.24
CA SER A 1 -11.62 19.92 15.79
C SER A 1 -11.70 18.49 16.23
N SER A 2 -10.98 17.64 15.59
CA SER A 2 -11.03 16.22 15.86
C SER A 2 -9.95 15.84 16.86
N ALA A 3 -10.18 16.08 18.16
CA ALA A 3 -9.38 15.41 19.19
C ALA A 3 -9.44 13.86 19.05
N GLN A 4 -10.35 13.39 18.22
CA GLN A 4 -10.63 11.97 17.97
C GLN A 4 -10.29 11.50 16.54
N GLY A 5 -9.73 12.37 15.70
CA GLY A 5 -9.46 12.05 14.30
C GLY A 5 -10.65 12.30 13.36
N ILE A 6 -10.37 12.39 12.06
CA ILE A 6 -11.37 12.48 11.00
C ILE A 6 -11.37 11.13 10.27
N THR A 7 -12.53 10.49 10.19
CA THR A 7 -12.74 9.38 9.27
C THR A 7 -13.58 9.88 8.09
N MET A 8 -13.33 9.35 6.91
CA MET A 8 -14.13 9.68 5.73
C MET A 8 -15.47 8.95 5.72
N GLU A 9 -15.73 8.08 6.71
CA GLU A 9 -16.91 7.23 6.84
C GLU A 9 -17.37 7.16 8.30
N ASP A 10 -18.66 6.97 8.52
CA ASP A 10 -19.27 6.83 9.85
C ASP A 10 -19.05 5.43 10.43
N PHE A 11 -17.84 5.14 10.84
CA PHE A 11 -17.52 3.90 11.55
C PHE A 11 -17.92 3.96 13.04
N ALA A 12 -18.19 2.79 13.60
CA ALA A 12 -18.29 2.65 15.05
C ALA A 12 -16.98 3.10 15.73
N PRO A 13 -17.04 3.77 16.91
CA PRO A 13 -15.85 4.30 17.59
C PRO A 13 -14.72 3.28 17.77
N GLU A 14 -15.06 2.03 18.05
CA GLU A 14 -14.10 0.94 18.25
C GLU A 14 -13.36 0.61 16.94
N ALA A 15 -14.03 0.64 15.79
CA ALA A 15 -13.41 0.41 14.49
C ALA A 15 -12.49 1.57 14.09
N VAL A 16 -12.87 2.80 14.45
CA VAL A 16 -12.03 3.99 14.24
C VAL A 16 -10.73 3.87 15.03
N GLU A 17 -10.79 3.47 16.30
CA GLU A 17 -9.61 3.33 17.14
C GLU A 17 -8.62 2.31 16.60
N ILE A 18 -9.10 1.16 16.13
CA ILE A 18 -8.26 0.08 15.59
C ILE A 18 -7.65 0.45 14.22
N ALA A 19 -8.40 1.16 13.38
CA ALA A 19 -7.95 1.59 12.05
C ALA A 19 -7.23 2.94 12.06
N GLN A 20 -7.12 3.60 13.22
CA GLN A 20 -6.60 4.95 13.31
C GLN A 20 -5.11 5.01 12.94
N SER A 21 -4.83 5.79 11.90
CA SER A 21 -3.49 6.13 11.47
C SER A 21 -3.31 7.65 11.43
N PHE A 22 -2.09 8.12 11.19
CA PHE A 22 -1.83 9.55 11.21
C PHE A 22 -2.62 10.35 10.15
N ILE A 23 -3.15 9.71 9.09
CA ILE A 23 -4.02 10.38 8.10
C ILE A 23 -5.30 10.92 8.73
N ALA A 24 -5.77 10.28 9.80
CA ALA A 24 -6.97 10.68 10.54
C ALA A 24 -6.67 11.59 11.74
N MET A 25 -5.44 12.04 11.92
CA MET A 25 -5.01 12.86 13.06
C MET A 25 -4.83 14.33 12.67
N ASP A 26 -4.98 15.22 13.66
CA ASP A 26 -4.63 16.63 13.57
C ASP A 26 -3.24 16.93 14.15
N ALA A 27 -2.75 18.15 13.87
CA ALA A 27 -1.56 18.65 14.54
C ALA A 27 -1.79 18.79 16.06
N PRO A 28 -0.78 18.56 16.90
CA PRO A 28 0.63 18.32 16.56
C PRO A 28 0.96 16.85 16.23
N ARG A 29 0.06 15.90 16.56
CA ARG A 29 0.35 14.46 16.45
C ARG A 29 0.59 14.02 15.00
N HIS A 30 -0.26 14.47 14.05
CA HIS A 30 -0.05 14.25 12.62
C HIS A 30 1.35 14.68 12.18
N SER A 31 1.76 15.91 12.53
CA SER A 31 3.05 16.45 12.11
C SER A 31 4.24 15.66 12.68
N GLN A 32 4.12 15.16 13.91
CA GLN A 32 5.15 14.32 14.55
C GLN A 32 5.32 12.99 13.81
N LEU A 33 4.23 12.25 13.61
CA LEU A 33 4.26 10.95 12.92
C LEU A 33 4.68 11.10 11.46
N ARG A 34 4.18 12.13 10.76
CA ARG A 34 4.61 12.42 9.39
C ARG A 34 6.11 12.76 9.34
N GLY A 35 6.62 13.51 10.33
CA GLY A 35 8.06 13.82 10.45
C GLY A 35 8.92 12.56 10.53
N ILE A 36 8.51 11.57 11.32
CA ILE A 36 9.20 10.28 11.43
C ILE A 36 9.27 9.58 10.06
N THR A 37 8.16 9.61 9.28
CA THR A 37 8.09 8.90 8.01
C THR A 37 8.82 9.60 6.85
N MET A 38 9.06 10.90 6.94
CA MET A 38 9.64 11.69 5.84
C MET A 38 10.99 11.15 5.36
N ASP A 39 11.82 10.66 6.26
CA ASP A 39 13.15 10.15 5.93
C ASP A 39 13.09 8.89 5.05
N ALA A 40 12.08 8.05 5.24
CA ALA A 40 11.85 6.87 4.42
C ALA A 40 11.53 7.22 2.95
N PHE A 41 10.90 8.38 2.72
CA PHE A 41 10.49 8.85 1.40
C PHE A 41 11.45 9.85 0.74
N LYS A 42 12.69 9.94 1.23
CA LYS A 42 13.72 10.77 0.61
C LYS A 42 14.04 10.32 -0.83
N PRO A 43 14.46 11.24 -1.73
CA PRO A 43 14.75 10.93 -3.14
C PRO A 43 15.71 9.75 -3.34
N LYS A 44 16.67 9.55 -2.42
CA LYS A 44 17.59 8.41 -2.46
C LYS A 44 16.86 7.07 -2.38
N ASN A 45 15.88 6.96 -1.48
CA ASN A 45 15.09 5.75 -1.28
C ASN A 45 14.11 5.55 -2.44
N MET A 46 13.51 6.65 -2.94
CA MET A 46 12.59 6.60 -4.07
C MET A 46 13.27 6.15 -5.37
N ARG A 47 14.52 6.52 -5.62
CA ARG A 47 15.29 6.00 -6.78
C ARG A 47 15.49 4.48 -6.74
N ARG A 48 15.53 3.88 -5.55
CA ARG A 48 15.61 2.40 -5.43
C ARG A 48 14.29 1.74 -5.84
N LEU A 49 13.16 2.37 -5.48
CA LEU A 49 11.84 1.90 -5.91
C LEU A 49 11.69 1.87 -7.43
N GLU A 50 12.25 2.82 -8.15
CA GLU A 50 12.17 2.85 -9.61
C GLU A 50 12.73 1.56 -10.23
N GLY A 51 13.86 1.05 -9.75
CA GLY A 51 14.44 -0.21 -10.21
C GLY A 51 13.51 -1.39 -9.99
N TRP A 52 12.89 -1.48 -8.82
CA TRP A 52 11.92 -2.54 -8.49
C TRP A 52 10.64 -2.42 -9.33
N ILE A 53 10.11 -1.20 -9.48
CA ILE A 53 8.93 -0.94 -10.30
C ILE A 53 9.16 -1.37 -11.74
N ARG A 54 10.30 -0.96 -12.34
CA ARG A 54 10.66 -1.34 -13.71
C ARG A 54 10.85 -2.86 -13.87
N GLY A 55 11.47 -3.52 -12.89
CA GLY A 55 11.64 -4.96 -12.85
C GLY A 55 10.28 -5.68 -12.84
N HIS A 56 9.47 -5.41 -11.84
CA HIS A 56 8.15 -6.03 -11.71
C HIS A 56 7.20 -5.73 -12.88
N ALA A 57 7.24 -4.51 -13.41
CA ALA A 57 6.44 -4.15 -14.59
C ALA A 57 6.88 -4.94 -15.83
N ARG A 58 8.19 -5.09 -16.05
CA ARG A 58 8.73 -5.87 -17.16
C ARG A 58 8.35 -7.35 -17.08
N ASP A 59 8.44 -7.94 -15.88
CA ASP A 59 8.09 -9.33 -15.64
C ASP A 59 6.59 -9.57 -15.92
N LEU A 60 5.71 -8.72 -15.38
CA LEU A 60 4.26 -8.83 -15.58
C LEU A 60 3.85 -8.63 -17.04
N VAL A 61 4.45 -7.66 -17.73
CA VAL A 61 4.19 -7.45 -19.17
C VAL A 61 4.72 -8.63 -19.99
N GLY A 62 5.86 -9.20 -19.59
CA GLY A 62 6.39 -10.42 -20.22
C GLY A 62 5.45 -11.60 -20.03
N GLU A 63 4.95 -11.85 -18.83
CA GLU A 63 3.95 -12.88 -18.53
C GLU A 63 2.68 -12.70 -19.40
N MET A 64 2.18 -11.46 -19.48
CA MET A 64 0.99 -11.14 -20.29
C MET A 64 1.23 -11.33 -21.79
N ALA A 65 2.42 -10.97 -22.29
CA ALA A 65 2.74 -11.06 -23.72
C ALA A 65 2.67 -12.49 -24.27
N HIS A 66 2.93 -13.49 -23.43
CA HIS A 66 2.83 -14.91 -23.82
C HIS A 66 1.38 -15.40 -23.96
N LEU A 67 0.41 -14.69 -23.39
CA LEU A 67 -1.00 -15.09 -23.43
C LEU A 67 -1.70 -14.62 -24.71
N GLY A 68 -1.14 -13.63 -25.41
CA GLY A 68 -1.72 -13.02 -26.61
C GLY A 68 -2.86 -12.04 -26.31
N GLU A 69 -3.80 -12.41 -25.46
CA GLU A 69 -4.90 -11.57 -24.96
C GLU A 69 -5.15 -11.83 -23.48
N GLY A 70 -5.77 -10.89 -22.77
CA GLY A 70 -6.12 -11.07 -21.36
C GLY A 70 -6.63 -9.80 -20.69
N ASP A 71 -7.14 -9.94 -19.48
CA ASP A 71 -7.57 -8.83 -18.67
C ASP A 71 -6.35 -8.12 -18.07
N PHE A 72 -6.08 -6.89 -18.52
CA PHE A 72 -4.96 -6.07 -18.03
C PHE A 72 -5.08 -5.76 -16.54
N VAL A 73 -6.31 -5.62 -16.03
CA VAL A 73 -6.52 -5.33 -14.61
C VAL A 73 -6.04 -6.51 -13.76
N GLU A 74 -6.44 -7.73 -14.11
CA GLU A 74 -6.04 -8.94 -13.39
C GLU A 74 -4.57 -9.29 -13.58
N LEU A 75 -4.05 -9.14 -14.80
CA LEU A 75 -2.70 -9.55 -15.14
C LEU A 75 -1.62 -8.56 -14.68
N VAL A 76 -1.93 -7.26 -14.65
CA VAL A 76 -0.94 -6.21 -14.37
C VAL A 76 -1.38 -5.28 -13.25
N SER A 77 -2.56 -4.62 -13.39
CA SER A 77 -2.93 -3.52 -12.50
C SER A 77 -3.10 -3.93 -11.04
N VAL A 78 -3.58 -5.14 -10.76
CA VAL A 78 -3.69 -5.69 -9.39
C VAL A 78 -2.33 -6.17 -8.89
N LYS A 79 -1.56 -6.86 -9.73
CA LYS A 79 -0.32 -7.52 -9.30
C LYS A 79 0.83 -6.55 -9.09
N LEU A 80 0.95 -5.51 -9.92
CA LEU A 80 2.09 -4.59 -9.88
C LEU A 80 2.20 -3.84 -8.54
N PRO A 81 1.15 -3.16 -8.05
CA PRO A 81 1.22 -2.48 -6.76
C PRO A 81 1.49 -3.46 -5.60
N ALA A 82 0.89 -4.64 -5.61
CA ALA A 82 1.09 -5.66 -4.58
C ALA A 82 2.55 -6.15 -4.53
N ARG A 83 3.19 -6.40 -5.69
CA ARG A 83 4.62 -6.76 -5.76
C ARG A 83 5.51 -5.61 -5.25
N ILE A 84 5.21 -4.36 -5.63
CA ILE A 84 5.95 -3.17 -5.17
C ILE A 84 5.80 -2.99 -3.66
N PHE A 85 4.58 -3.07 -3.13
CA PHE A 85 4.31 -3.00 -1.70
C PHE A 85 5.10 -4.07 -0.94
N GLY A 86 5.04 -5.33 -1.39
CA GLY A 86 5.79 -6.41 -0.80
C GLY A 86 7.29 -6.16 -0.77
N SER A 87 7.88 -5.71 -1.88
CA SER A 87 9.31 -5.41 -1.97
C SER A 87 9.69 -4.18 -1.12
N PHE A 88 8.85 -3.14 -1.10
CA PHE A 88 9.12 -1.91 -0.35
C PHE A 88 9.06 -2.10 1.15
N PHE A 89 8.13 -2.91 1.65
CA PHE A 89 8.04 -3.28 3.07
C PHE A 89 8.95 -4.45 3.47
N GLY A 90 9.66 -5.05 2.52
CA GLY A 90 10.50 -6.20 2.79
C GLY A 90 9.71 -7.45 3.17
N LEU A 91 8.47 -7.60 2.66
CA LEU A 91 7.66 -8.79 2.92
C LEU A 91 8.31 -10.01 2.26
N PRO A 92 8.57 -11.08 3.01
CA PRO A 92 9.02 -12.34 2.41
C PRO A 92 8.04 -12.82 1.34
N GLU A 93 8.56 -13.42 0.28
CA GLU A 93 7.69 -14.08 -0.71
C GLU A 93 6.99 -15.29 -0.10
N GLY A 94 5.79 -15.59 -0.63
CA GLY A 94 4.94 -16.67 -0.13
C GLY A 94 3.89 -16.19 0.86
N GLU A 95 3.59 -17.00 1.86
CA GLU A 95 2.41 -16.89 2.72
C GLU A 95 2.20 -15.51 3.38
N ILE A 96 3.28 -14.89 3.89
CA ILE A 96 3.20 -13.57 4.55
C ILE A 96 2.78 -12.48 3.55
N ARG A 97 3.40 -12.46 2.36
CA ARG A 97 3.07 -11.52 1.30
C ARG A 97 1.66 -11.73 0.78
N ASP A 98 1.27 -12.98 0.55
CA ASP A 98 -0.06 -13.35 0.08
C ASP A 98 -1.13 -12.96 1.11
N LYS A 99 -0.89 -13.21 2.39
CA LYS A 99 -1.76 -12.79 3.48
C LYS A 99 -1.93 -11.28 3.52
N ALA A 100 -0.85 -10.51 3.45
CA ALA A 100 -0.90 -9.04 3.44
C ALA A 100 -1.65 -8.50 2.20
N THR A 101 -1.37 -9.06 1.02
CA THR A 101 -2.03 -8.65 -0.24
C THR A 101 -3.52 -8.96 -0.21
N ASN A 102 -3.90 -10.16 0.23
CA ASN A 102 -5.30 -10.56 0.37
C ASN A 102 -6.04 -9.68 1.39
N ALA A 103 -5.42 -9.41 2.54
CA ALA A 103 -6.02 -8.55 3.55
C ALA A 103 -6.20 -7.10 3.04
N ALA A 104 -5.22 -6.55 2.31
CA ALA A 104 -5.35 -5.24 1.70
C ALA A 104 -6.50 -5.19 0.66
N GLN A 105 -6.66 -6.23 -0.16
CA GLN A 105 -7.76 -6.32 -1.13
C GLN A 105 -9.13 -6.39 -0.44
N ARG A 106 -9.25 -7.18 0.64
CA ARG A 106 -10.50 -7.26 1.43
C ARG A 106 -10.82 -5.93 2.10
N LEU A 107 -9.80 -5.25 2.62
CA LEU A 107 -9.96 -3.94 3.25
C LEU A 107 -10.43 -2.88 2.25
N LEU A 108 -9.97 -2.92 1.00
CA LEU A 108 -10.39 -1.99 -0.04
C LEU A 108 -11.79 -2.32 -0.61
N GLY A 109 -12.12 -3.59 -0.65
CA GLY A 109 -13.39 -4.09 -1.20
C GLY A 109 -14.45 -4.41 -0.15
N TRP A 110 -14.36 -3.87 1.07
CA TRP A 110 -15.23 -4.25 2.20
C TRP A 110 -16.71 -4.00 1.96
N THR A 111 -17.06 -3.05 1.09
CA THR A 111 -18.44 -2.76 0.68
C THR A 111 -18.87 -3.56 -0.56
N ASP A 112 -17.94 -4.22 -1.29
CA ASP A 112 -18.27 -4.99 -2.50
C ASP A 112 -18.86 -6.35 -2.12
N PRO A 113 -20.13 -6.64 -2.47
CA PRO A 113 -20.77 -7.91 -2.14
C PRO A 113 -20.05 -9.15 -2.69
N ARG A 114 -19.28 -9.00 -3.79
CA ARG A 114 -18.51 -10.12 -4.40
C ARG A 114 -17.30 -10.50 -3.55
N ILE A 115 -16.72 -9.53 -2.83
CA ILE A 115 -15.58 -9.75 -1.94
C ILE A 115 -16.07 -10.15 -0.55
N ARG A 116 -17.17 -9.53 -0.10
CA ARG A 116 -17.73 -9.71 1.23
C ARG A 116 -18.37 -11.10 1.41
N GLY A 117 -19.04 -11.62 0.39
CA GLY A 117 -19.81 -12.84 0.51
C GLY A 117 -20.93 -12.71 1.55
N GLU A 118 -20.99 -13.65 2.50
CA GLU A 118 -21.98 -13.69 3.57
C GLU A 118 -21.60 -12.87 4.82
N GLN A 119 -20.36 -12.37 4.91
CA GLN A 119 -19.92 -11.55 6.04
C GLN A 119 -20.60 -10.17 6.04
N SER A 120 -20.74 -9.56 7.20
CA SER A 120 -21.10 -8.15 7.30
C SER A 120 -19.93 -7.26 6.85
N GLU A 121 -20.22 -6.02 6.50
CA GLU A 121 -19.21 -5.03 6.13
C GLU A 121 -18.19 -4.83 7.25
N LEU A 122 -18.66 -4.71 8.48
CA LEU A 122 -17.81 -4.55 9.65
C LEU A 122 -16.91 -5.77 9.90
N GLU A 123 -17.44 -6.99 9.78
CA GLU A 123 -16.65 -8.22 9.96
C GLU A 123 -15.53 -8.33 8.93
N LEU A 124 -15.83 -8.03 7.65
CA LEU A 124 -14.81 -8.06 6.60
C LEU A 124 -13.74 -7.00 6.82
N PHE A 125 -14.16 -5.76 7.13
CA PHE A 125 -13.26 -4.64 7.41
C PHE A 125 -12.34 -4.95 8.59
N MET A 126 -12.91 -5.31 9.74
CA MET A 126 -12.15 -5.60 10.96
C MET A 126 -11.23 -6.79 10.78
N GLY A 127 -11.71 -7.86 10.15
CA GLY A 127 -10.89 -9.04 9.86
C GLY A 127 -9.69 -8.70 8.98
N ALA A 128 -9.87 -7.86 7.96
CA ALA A 128 -8.78 -7.42 7.09
C ALA A 128 -7.74 -6.55 7.84
N VAL A 129 -8.19 -5.63 8.69
CA VAL A 129 -7.30 -4.80 9.53
C VAL A 129 -6.51 -5.69 10.49
N MET A 130 -7.16 -6.64 11.16
CA MET A 130 -6.51 -7.55 12.09
C MET A 130 -5.47 -8.44 11.41
N ASP A 131 -5.73 -8.92 10.20
CA ASP A 131 -4.75 -9.70 9.43
C ASP A 131 -3.52 -8.86 9.05
N LEU A 132 -3.70 -7.59 8.65
CA LEU A 132 -2.58 -6.68 8.40
C LEU A 132 -1.80 -6.36 9.67
N HIS A 133 -2.49 -6.15 10.80
CA HIS A 133 -1.85 -5.97 12.10
C HIS A 133 -1.04 -7.20 12.51
N ALA A 134 -1.55 -8.41 12.26
CA ALA A 134 -0.84 -9.66 12.58
C ALA A 134 0.45 -9.79 11.76
N VAL A 135 0.40 -9.49 10.45
CA VAL A 135 1.60 -9.45 9.59
C VAL A 135 2.62 -8.43 10.11
N ALA A 136 2.19 -7.21 10.42
CA ALA A 136 3.09 -6.20 10.96
C ALA A 136 3.68 -6.60 12.31
N ALA A 137 2.87 -7.21 13.20
CA ALA A 137 3.32 -7.67 14.51
C ALA A 137 4.40 -8.76 14.44
N GLU A 138 4.37 -9.60 13.40
CA GLU A 138 5.41 -10.60 13.15
C GLU A 138 6.71 -9.95 12.63
N LEU A 139 6.60 -8.98 11.73
CA LEU A 139 7.75 -8.38 11.06
C LEU A 139 8.47 -7.30 11.89
N ILE A 140 7.76 -6.55 12.73
CA ILE A 140 8.36 -5.46 13.52
C ILE A 140 9.50 -5.93 14.42
N PRO A 141 9.33 -6.98 15.26
CA PRO A 141 10.43 -7.50 16.07
C PRO A 141 11.60 -8.04 15.24
N GLU A 142 11.29 -8.68 14.14
CA GLU A 142 12.30 -9.22 13.24
C GLU A 142 13.16 -8.10 12.63
N ARG A 143 12.55 -6.99 12.16
CA ARG A 143 13.27 -5.83 11.62
C ARG A 143 14.07 -5.06 12.67
N ARG A 144 13.66 -5.11 13.94
CA ARG A 144 14.48 -4.58 15.05
C ARG A 144 15.73 -5.40 15.30
N ALA A 145 15.60 -6.73 15.24
CA ALA A 145 16.72 -7.65 15.44
C ALA A 145 17.65 -7.73 14.22
N ASN A 146 17.07 -7.77 13.02
CA ASN A 146 17.76 -7.96 11.76
C ASN A 146 17.34 -6.85 10.76
N PRO A 147 17.93 -5.65 10.86
CA PRO A 147 17.59 -4.54 9.98
C PRO A 147 17.89 -4.85 8.51
N GLY A 148 16.90 -4.63 7.64
CA GLY A 148 17.02 -4.74 6.19
C GLY A 148 17.10 -3.37 5.49
N GLU A 149 17.01 -3.39 4.17
CA GLU A 149 16.96 -2.18 3.35
C GLU A 149 15.53 -1.89 2.86
N ASP A 150 14.54 -2.00 3.74
CA ASP A 150 13.12 -1.86 3.48
C ASP A 150 12.47 -0.75 4.33
N LEU A 151 11.27 -0.36 3.94
CA LEU A 151 10.53 0.71 4.61
C LEU A 151 10.27 0.38 6.08
N LEU A 152 9.91 -0.87 6.39
CA LEU A 152 9.61 -1.24 7.77
C LEU A 152 10.84 -1.09 8.66
N THR A 153 12.04 -1.49 8.18
CA THR A 153 13.30 -1.25 8.88
C THR A 153 13.52 0.25 9.13
N TRP A 154 13.35 1.08 8.10
CA TRP A 154 13.51 2.53 8.26
C TRP A 154 12.53 3.11 9.27
N MET A 155 11.29 2.63 9.28
CA MET A 155 10.25 3.08 10.21
C MET A 155 10.53 2.69 11.66
N VAL A 156 10.98 1.45 11.92
CA VAL A 156 11.31 1.01 13.29
C VAL A 156 12.56 1.69 13.86
N GLN A 157 13.42 2.21 12.99
CA GLN A 157 14.63 2.93 13.37
C GLN A 157 14.43 4.45 13.43
N ALA A 158 13.43 4.97 12.72
CA ALA A 158 13.20 6.40 12.60
C ALA A 158 12.83 7.04 13.95
N GLU A 159 13.32 8.28 14.12
CA GLU A 159 13.13 9.07 15.34
C GLU A 159 12.85 10.54 14.95
N PHE A 160 11.95 11.17 15.68
CA PHE A 160 11.65 12.59 15.56
C PHE A 160 11.52 13.19 16.96
N ASP A 161 12.32 14.22 17.25
CA ASP A 161 12.40 14.86 18.58
C ASP A 161 12.60 13.87 19.72
N GLY A 162 13.49 12.88 19.55
CA GLY A 162 13.79 11.85 20.55
C GLY A 162 12.71 10.80 20.71
N LYS A 163 11.68 10.77 19.85
CA LYS A 163 10.57 9.82 19.92
C LYS A 163 10.55 8.91 18.71
N LYS A 164 10.34 7.62 18.97
CA LYS A 164 10.07 6.59 17.96
C LYS A 164 8.59 6.27 17.90
N MET A 165 8.17 5.66 16.81
CA MET A 165 6.82 5.09 16.72
C MET A 165 6.68 3.89 17.65
N THR A 166 5.53 3.80 18.31
CA THR A 166 5.12 2.61 19.04
C THR A 166 4.78 1.48 18.07
N ASP A 167 4.68 0.24 18.57
CA ASP A 167 4.30 -0.90 17.73
C ASP A 167 2.89 -0.73 17.14
N ASP A 168 1.96 -0.14 17.88
CA ASP A 168 0.61 0.10 17.41
C ASP A 168 0.58 1.19 16.32
N GLU A 169 1.40 2.23 16.44
CA GLU A 169 1.57 3.24 15.40
C GLU A 169 2.22 2.66 14.13
N LEU A 170 3.19 1.76 14.28
CA LEU A 170 3.81 1.04 13.16
C LEU A 170 2.81 0.13 12.46
N LYS A 171 1.98 -0.61 13.20
CA LYS A 171 0.91 -1.45 12.64
C LYS A 171 -0.13 -0.60 11.89
N ALA A 172 -0.60 0.48 12.50
CA ALA A 172 -1.55 1.39 11.86
C ALA A 172 -0.97 2.03 10.59
N PHE A 173 0.31 2.37 10.59
CA PHE A 173 0.99 2.87 9.41
C PHE A 173 1.16 1.81 8.32
N PHE A 174 1.41 0.56 8.71
CA PHE A 174 1.47 -0.58 7.78
C PHE A 174 0.11 -0.76 7.07
N VAL A 175 -0.99 -0.74 7.81
CA VAL A 175 -2.35 -0.80 7.25
C VAL A 175 -2.59 0.36 6.28
N LEU A 176 -2.28 1.59 6.70
CA LEU A 176 -2.45 2.77 5.84
C LEU A 176 -1.73 2.61 4.49
N LEU A 177 -0.48 2.18 4.52
CA LEU A 177 0.29 2.05 3.28
C LEU A 177 -0.09 0.82 2.46
N ALA A 178 -0.53 -0.27 3.09
CA ALA A 178 -1.08 -1.42 2.38
C ALA A 178 -2.28 -1.02 1.52
N VAL A 179 -3.14 -0.16 2.04
CA VAL A 179 -4.30 0.38 1.31
C VAL A 179 -3.86 1.42 0.28
N ALA A 180 -3.17 2.47 0.71
CA ALA A 180 -2.88 3.62 -0.13
C ALA A 180 -2.00 3.28 -1.35
N SER A 181 -1.05 2.36 -1.20
CA SER A 181 -0.15 1.98 -2.29
C SER A 181 -0.78 1.04 -3.32
N ASN A 182 -1.78 0.26 -2.94
CA ASN A 182 -2.39 -0.73 -3.82
C ASN A 182 -3.53 -0.15 -4.66
N ASP A 183 -4.52 0.48 -4.03
CA ASP A 183 -5.76 0.88 -4.71
C ASP A 183 -5.57 1.98 -5.73
N THR A 184 -4.94 3.07 -5.33
CA THR A 184 -4.72 4.23 -6.19
C THR A 184 -3.89 3.87 -7.42
N THR A 185 -2.83 3.10 -7.25
CA THR A 185 -1.94 2.68 -8.33
C THR A 185 -2.62 1.68 -9.26
N ARG A 186 -3.42 0.75 -8.73
CA ARG A 186 -4.23 -0.19 -9.51
C ARG A 186 -5.19 0.55 -10.42
N HIS A 187 -5.97 1.46 -9.88
CA HIS A 187 -6.94 2.24 -10.65
C HIS A 187 -6.27 3.17 -11.66
N ALA A 188 -5.19 3.86 -11.27
CA ALA A 188 -4.46 4.73 -12.17
C ALA A 188 -3.91 3.98 -13.39
N SER A 189 -3.29 2.80 -13.18
CA SER A 189 -2.76 1.99 -14.29
C SER A 189 -3.86 1.44 -15.20
N ALA A 190 -4.97 0.94 -14.62
CA ALA A 190 -6.12 0.45 -15.39
C ALA A 190 -6.75 1.57 -16.23
N HIS A 191 -6.99 2.73 -15.62
CA HIS A 191 -7.56 3.89 -16.30
C HIS A 191 -6.63 4.47 -17.36
N ALA A 192 -5.31 4.43 -17.15
CA ALA A 192 -4.35 4.88 -18.16
C ALA A 192 -4.48 4.06 -19.46
N ILE A 193 -4.50 2.73 -19.36
CA ILE A 193 -4.66 1.85 -20.54
C ILE A 193 -6.02 2.07 -21.21
N TYR A 194 -7.10 2.15 -20.43
CA TYR A 194 -8.43 2.47 -20.97
C TYR A 194 -8.44 3.82 -21.69
N THR A 195 -7.87 4.86 -21.09
CA THR A 195 -7.83 6.21 -21.63
C THR A 195 -7.00 6.23 -22.94
N PHE A 196 -5.84 5.59 -22.99
CA PHE A 196 -5.04 5.48 -24.21
C PHE A 196 -5.75 4.73 -25.34
N SER A 197 -6.68 3.83 -25.03
CA SER A 197 -7.52 3.21 -26.06
C SER A 197 -8.53 4.19 -26.68
N LYS A 198 -8.93 5.23 -25.94
CA LYS A 198 -9.87 6.27 -26.37
C LYS A 198 -9.17 7.46 -27.03
N PHE A 199 -7.93 7.71 -26.69
CA PHE A 199 -7.12 8.83 -27.14
C PHE A 199 -5.80 8.36 -27.75
N PRO A 200 -5.82 7.73 -28.94
CA PRO A 200 -4.63 7.15 -29.56
C PRO A 200 -3.53 8.19 -29.84
N ASP A 201 -3.90 9.44 -30.14
CA ASP A 201 -2.94 10.53 -30.37
C ASP A 201 -2.11 10.82 -29.11
N GLN A 202 -2.74 10.80 -27.93
CA GLN A 202 -2.04 10.98 -26.65
C GLN A 202 -1.12 9.80 -26.33
N LYS A 203 -1.54 8.59 -26.69
CA LYS A 203 -0.68 7.40 -26.61
C LYS A 203 0.55 7.54 -27.51
N ALA A 204 0.38 7.99 -28.75
CA ALA A 204 1.49 8.20 -29.68
C ALA A 204 2.51 9.21 -29.12
N LEU A 205 2.03 10.36 -28.63
CA LEU A 205 2.89 11.37 -27.98
C LEU A 205 3.68 10.84 -26.79
N LEU A 206 3.07 9.98 -25.95
CA LEU A 206 3.77 9.35 -24.84
C LEU A 206 4.87 8.41 -25.31
N ILE A 207 4.60 7.64 -26.39
CA ILE A 207 5.57 6.69 -26.94
C ILE A 207 6.78 7.41 -27.57
N GLU A 208 6.56 8.57 -28.21
CA GLU A 208 7.62 9.40 -28.79
C GLU A 208 8.62 9.93 -27.76
N ASP A 209 8.16 10.20 -26.55
CA ASP A 209 8.99 10.75 -25.46
C ASP A 209 8.61 10.17 -24.09
N ILE A 210 8.82 8.87 -23.94
CA ILE A 210 8.41 8.15 -22.73
C ILE A 210 9.26 8.51 -21.50
N GLU A 211 10.48 9.01 -21.69
CA GLU A 211 11.38 9.42 -20.62
C GLU A 211 11.24 10.88 -20.21
N GLY A 212 10.68 11.71 -21.07
CA GLY A 212 10.52 13.15 -20.85
C GLY A 212 9.14 13.61 -20.39
N ARG A 213 8.17 12.68 -20.24
CA ARG A 213 6.77 12.99 -19.90
C ARG A 213 6.23 12.22 -18.74
#